data_07172908fb4920b69430ca063efab69f
#
_entry.id   07172908fb4920b69430ca063efab69f
#
_cell.length_a   1.000
_cell.length_b   1.000
_cell.length_c   1.000
_cell.angle_alpha   90.00
_cell.angle_beta   90.00
_cell.angle_gamma   90.00
#
_symmetry.space_group_name_H-M   'P 1'
#
loop_
_entity.id
_entity.type
_entity.pdbx_description
1 polymer ?
#
loop_
_entity_poly.entity_id
_entity_poly.type
_entity_poly.pdbx_seq_one_letter_code
_entity_poly.pdbx_strand_id
1 'polypeptide(L)'
;MSYYRQKSGSLIQVEIPAEAQGLLNELAADTTEDSPYLFPFLEGMKTGEDAYKEYNTVLGGFNRRLKILSESIGIHTRVTSYTIRHSFATTLKEQNVPIEMISELLGHKSIKTTQIYLKSFSLEKLSTVNKLCFESVYNYAPKVG
;
A
#
# COMPACT_ATOMS: atom_id res chain seq x y z
N MET A 1 3.11 -3.43 -15.50
CA MET A 1 2.12 -2.33 -15.65
C MET A 1 2.78 -1.00 -15.33
N SER A 2 2.51 0.04 -16.13
CA SER A 2 2.98 1.41 -15.83
C SER A 2 1.84 2.40 -16.06
N TYR A 3 1.73 3.41 -15.20
CA TYR A 3 0.73 4.46 -15.33
C TYR A 3 1.16 5.74 -14.60
N TYR A 4 0.61 6.87 -15.03
CA TYR A 4 0.82 8.15 -14.34
C TYR A 4 -0.27 8.37 -13.30
N ARG A 5 0.15 8.60 -12.06
CA ARG A 5 -0.79 8.91 -10.98
C ARG A 5 -1.38 10.29 -11.18
N GLN A 6 -2.69 10.41 -11.35
CA GLN A 6 -3.38 11.64 -11.68
C GLN A 6 -3.12 12.77 -10.66
N LYS A 7 -3.14 12.46 -9.36
CA LYS A 7 -2.94 13.45 -8.29
C LYS A 7 -1.52 14.00 -8.19
N SER A 8 -0.50 13.22 -8.52
CA SER A 8 0.90 13.58 -8.31
C SER A 8 1.69 13.73 -9.62
N GLY A 9 1.18 13.22 -10.73
CA GLY A 9 1.92 13.12 -11.98
C GLY A 9 3.10 12.15 -11.93
N SER A 10 3.26 11.40 -10.84
CA SER A 10 4.34 10.43 -10.69
C SER A 10 4.08 9.22 -11.57
N LEU A 11 5.10 8.76 -12.30
CA LEU A 11 5.06 7.48 -12.99
C LEU A 11 5.14 6.36 -11.95
N ILE A 12 4.20 5.44 -11.99
CA ILE A 12 4.19 4.23 -11.19
C ILE A 12 4.45 3.05 -12.12
N GLN A 13 5.48 2.28 -11.80
CA GLN A 13 5.83 1.05 -12.51
C GLN A 13 5.76 -0.11 -11.53
N VAL A 14 4.96 -1.10 -11.85
CA VAL A 14 4.76 -2.29 -11.01
C VAL A 14 4.81 -3.53 -11.89
N GLU A 15 5.63 -4.48 -11.50
CA GLU A 15 5.56 -5.83 -11.99
C GLU A 15 4.39 -6.55 -11.32
N ILE A 16 3.52 -7.17 -12.12
CA ILE A 16 2.36 -7.89 -11.61
C ILE A 16 2.76 -9.36 -11.46
N PRO A 17 2.75 -9.92 -10.24
CA PRO A 17 3.03 -11.34 -10.04
C PRO A 17 2.03 -12.22 -10.82
N ALA A 18 2.46 -13.41 -11.21
CA ALA A 18 1.64 -14.32 -12.01
C ALA A 18 0.31 -14.67 -11.30
N GLU A 19 0.35 -14.82 -9.98
CA GLU A 19 -0.83 -15.09 -9.15
C GLU A 19 -1.87 -13.95 -9.22
N ALA A 20 -1.40 -12.71 -9.28
CA ALA A 20 -2.28 -11.54 -9.39
C ALA A 20 -2.79 -11.37 -10.83
N GLN A 21 -2.03 -11.78 -11.84
CA GLN A 21 -2.42 -11.61 -13.24
C GLN A 21 -3.70 -12.39 -13.58
N GLY A 22 -3.86 -13.60 -13.03
CA GLY A 22 -5.09 -14.40 -13.20
C GLY A 22 -6.32 -13.67 -12.66
N LEU A 23 -6.24 -13.13 -11.44
CA LEU A 23 -7.32 -12.37 -10.83
C LEU A 23 -7.64 -11.07 -11.59
N LEU A 24 -6.61 -10.39 -12.10
CA LEU A 24 -6.82 -9.19 -12.91
C LEU A 24 -7.55 -9.48 -14.21
N ASN A 25 -7.20 -10.57 -14.89
CA ASN A 25 -7.86 -10.98 -16.11
C ASN A 25 -9.32 -11.37 -15.86
N GLU A 26 -9.59 -12.10 -14.78
CA GLU A 26 -10.96 -12.46 -14.37
C GLU A 26 -11.82 -11.22 -14.10
N LEU A 27 -11.32 -10.27 -13.32
CA LEU A 27 -12.02 -9.02 -13.00
C LEU A 27 -12.19 -8.10 -14.21
N ALA A 28 -11.25 -8.12 -15.15
CA ALA A 28 -11.32 -7.32 -16.37
C ALA A 28 -12.29 -7.91 -17.41
N ALA A 29 -12.60 -9.20 -17.33
CA ALA A 29 -13.50 -9.86 -18.29
C ALA A 29 -14.92 -9.27 -18.31
N ASP A 30 -15.37 -8.69 -17.20
CA ASP A 30 -16.67 -8.02 -17.08
C ASP A 30 -16.65 -6.57 -17.59
N THR A 31 -15.48 -6.07 -18.03
CA THR A 31 -15.32 -4.69 -18.53
C THR A 31 -15.63 -4.64 -20.02
N THR A 32 -16.42 -3.65 -20.44
CA THR A 32 -16.72 -3.42 -21.86
C THR A 32 -15.48 -2.92 -22.61
N GLU A 33 -15.36 -3.25 -23.90
CA GLU A 33 -14.22 -2.84 -24.75
C GLU A 33 -14.04 -1.32 -24.84
N ASP A 34 -15.13 -0.56 -24.73
CA ASP A 34 -15.13 0.91 -24.77
C ASP A 34 -14.81 1.57 -23.41
N SER A 35 -14.64 0.79 -22.35
CA SER A 35 -14.36 1.35 -21.02
C SER A 35 -12.93 1.89 -20.95
N PRO A 36 -12.73 3.16 -20.47
CA PRO A 36 -11.40 3.69 -20.23
C PRO A 36 -10.73 3.08 -18.98
N TYR A 37 -11.43 2.24 -18.24
CA TYR A 37 -10.97 1.61 -17.01
C TYR A 37 -10.77 0.12 -17.17
N LEU A 38 -9.77 -0.42 -16.47
CA LEU A 38 -9.48 -1.85 -16.46
C LEU A 38 -10.60 -2.66 -15.76
N PHE A 39 -11.33 -2.05 -14.84
CA PHE A 39 -12.37 -2.71 -14.06
C PHE A 39 -13.73 -2.03 -14.23
N PRO A 40 -14.84 -2.79 -14.19
CA PRO A 40 -16.20 -2.27 -14.42
C PRO A 40 -16.78 -1.53 -13.20
N PHE A 41 -15.95 -0.80 -12.44
CA PHE A 41 -16.40 -0.12 -11.23
C PHE A 41 -16.88 1.32 -11.48
N LEU A 42 -16.41 1.94 -12.57
CA LEU A 42 -16.75 3.29 -12.98
C LEU A 42 -17.23 3.27 -14.43
N GLU A 43 -18.23 4.05 -14.74
CA GLU A 43 -18.81 4.11 -16.11
C GLU A 43 -17.88 4.85 -17.10
N GLY A 44 -17.02 5.74 -16.60
CA GLY A 44 -16.03 6.44 -17.41
C GLY A 44 -16.55 7.62 -18.24
N MET A 45 -17.84 7.80 -18.31
CA MET A 45 -18.49 8.86 -19.10
C MET A 45 -18.70 10.15 -18.31
N LYS A 46 -18.62 10.09 -16.98
CA LYS A 46 -18.85 11.25 -16.09
C LYS A 46 -17.60 12.09 -15.94
N THR A 47 -17.77 13.39 -15.81
CA THR A 47 -16.69 14.36 -15.60
C THR A 47 -16.98 15.27 -14.41
N GLY A 48 -15.95 15.95 -13.91
CA GLY A 48 -16.10 16.94 -12.84
C GLY A 48 -16.71 16.37 -11.56
N GLU A 49 -17.73 17.04 -11.06
CA GLU A 49 -18.38 16.70 -9.77
C GLU A 49 -19.09 15.35 -9.81
N ASP A 50 -19.70 15.00 -10.93
CA ASP A 50 -20.44 13.73 -11.07
C ASP A 50 -19.50 12.53 -11.09
N ALA A 51 -18.34 12.64 -11.73
CA ALA A 51 -17.29 11.63 -11.65
C ALA A 51 -16.76 11.47 -10.20
N TYR A 52 -16.63 12.56 -9.47
CA TYR A 52 -16.22 12.53 -8.07
C TYR A 52 -17.28 11.87 -7.17
N LYS A 53 -18.56 12.15 -7.39
CA LYS A 53 -19.68 11.51 -6.66
C LYS A 53 -19.72 10.00 -6.95
N GLU A 54 -19.60 9.62 -8.22
CA GLU A 54 -19.55 8.22 -8.62
C GLU A 54 -18.40 7.48 -7.94
N TYR A 55 -17.18 8.02 -8.01
CA TYR A 55 -16.01 7.47 -7.34
C TYR A 55 -16.26 7.26 -5.84
N ASN A 56 -16.79 8.25 -5.14
CA ASN A 56 -17.07 8.15 -3.71
C ASN A 56 -18.13 7.09 -3.39
N THR A 57 -19.14 6.94 -4.24
CA THR A 57 -20.18 5.91 -4.08
C THR A 57 -19.58 4.51 -4.23
N VAL A 58 -18.77 4.29 -5.26
CA VAL A 58 -18.08 3.02 -5.50
C VAL A 58 -17.12 2.71 -4.35
N LEU A 59 -16.31 3.68 -3.94
CA LEU A 59 -15.37 3.53 -2.82
C LEU A 59 -16.11 3.21 -1.50
N GLY A 60 -17.23 3.87 -1.24
CA GLY A 60 -18.09 3.58 -0.09
C GLY A 60 -18.63 2.16 -0.10
N GLY A 61 -19.11 1.70 -1.26
CA GLY A 61 -19.57 0.34 -1.48
C GLY A 61 -18.47 -0.69 -1.26
N PHE A 62 -17.28 -0.45 -1.80
CA PHE A 62 -16.10 -1.28 -1.61
C PHE A 62 -15.71 -1.40 -0.12
N ASN A 63 -15.62 -0.28 0.59
CA ASN A 63 -15.27 -0.28 2.01
C ASN A 63 -16.35 -0.98 2.87
N ARG A 64 -17.62 -0.90 2.50
CA ARG A 64 -18.70 -1.64 3.16
C ARG A 64 -18.53 -3.15 2.99
N ARG A 65 -18.21 -3.62 1.78
CA ARG A 65 -17.94 -5.05 1.53
C ARG A 65 -16.71 -5.53 2.28
N LEU A 66 -15.64 -4.74 2.34
CA LEU A 66 -14.45 -5.05 3.15
C LEU A 66 -14.79 -5.20 4.63
N LYS A 67 -15.66 -4.32 5.16
CA LYS A 67 -16.13 -4.44 6.54
C LYS A 67 -16.85 -5.76 6.78
N ILE A 68 -17.82 -6.13 5.94
CA ILE A 68 -18.56 -7.38 6.06
C ILE A 68 -17.61 -8.58 5.99
N LEU A 69 -16.68 -8.59 5.04
CA LEU A 69 -15.69 -9.65 4.90
C LEU A 69 -14.79 -9.73 6.13
N SER A 70 -14.26 -8.62 6.63
CA SER A 70 -13.40 -8.64 7.82
C SER A 70 -14.12 -9.15 9.07
N GLU A 71 -15.37 -8.74 9.27
CA GLU A 71 -16.20 -9.20 10.38
C GLU A 71 -16.50 -10.72 10.28
N SER A 72 -16.73 -11.24 9.07
CA SER A 72 -17.01 -12.67 8.84
C SER A 72 -15.83 -13.59 9.17
N ILE A 73 -14.60 -13.06 9.15
CA ILE A 73 -13.37 -13.78 9.50
C ILE A 73 -12.81 -13.40 10.88
N GLY A 74 -13.62 -12.73 11.71
CA GLY A 74 -13.28 -12.39 13.09
C GLY A 74 -12.38 -11.16 13.25
N ILE A 75 -12.19 -10.35 12.22
CA ILE A 75 -11.46 -9.07 12.30
C ILE A 75 -12.46 -7.96 12.63
N HIS A 76 -12.48 -7.52 13.88
CA HIS A 76 -13.42 -6.49 14.38
C HIS A 76 -12.88 -5.05 14.27
N THR A 77 -11.65 -4.88 13.84
CA THR A 77 -11.09 -3.54 13.56
C THR A 77 -11.59 -3.03 12.22
N ARG A 78 -11.68 -1.69 12.10
CA ARG A 78 -12.13 -1.06 10.85
C ARG A 78 -11.15 -1.31 9.71
N VAL A 79 -11.55 -2.14 8.73
CA VAL A 79 -10.81 -2.39 7.50
C VAL A 79 -11.39 -1.55 6.36
N THR A 80 -10.52 -0.86 5.62
CA THR A 80 -10.86 -0.02 4.47
C THR A 80 -9.79 -0.17 3.39
N SER A 81 -10.03 0.34 2.19
CA SER A 81 -9.02 0.45 1.13
C SER A 81 -7.74 1.15 1.60
N TYR A 82 -7.89 2.13 2.50
CA TYR A 82 -6.77 2.84 3.11
C TYR A 82 -5.97 1.95 4.07
N THR A 83 -6.64 1.08 4.81
CA THR A 83 -6.00 0.09 5.70
C THR A 83 -5.09 -0.85 4.91
N ILE A 84 -5.55 -1.32 3.74
CA ILE A 84 -4.76 -2.18 2.84
C ILE A 84 -3.46 -1.47 2.43
N ARG A 85 -3.56 -0.21 2.03
CA ARG A 85 -2.41 0.61 1.65
C ARG A 85 -1.44 0.82 2.84
N HIS A 86 -1.99 1.02 4.03
CA HIS A 86 -1.20 1.15 5.26
C HIS A 86 -0.45 -0.14 5.60
N SER A 87 -1.14 -1.29 5.52
CA SER A 87 -0.54 -2.60 5.79
C SER A 87 0.60 -2.87 4.82
N PHE A 88 0.41 -2.61 3.52
CA PHE A 88 1.47 -2.73 2.51
C PHE A 88 2.72 -1.92 2.91
N ALA A 89 2.55 -0.64 3.22
CA ALA A 89 3.68 0.22 3.59
C ALA A 89 4.37 -0.22 4.89
N THR A 90 3.60 -0.68 5.88
CA THR A 90 4.12 -1.17 7.17
C THR A 90 4.88 -2.47 6.98
N THR A 91 4.34 -3.41 6.19
CA THR A 91 5.00 -4.68 5.89
C THR A 91 6.35 -4.46 5.21
N LEU A 92 6.42 -3.57 4.21
CA LEU A 92 7.70 -3.24 3.56
C LEU A 92 8.70 -2.63 4.55
N LYS A 93 8.25 -1.74 5.44
CA LYS A 93 9.09 -1.18 6.50
C LYS A 93 9.62 -2.26 7.45
N GLU A 94 8.78 -3.21 7.84
CA GLU A 94 9.16 -4.31 8.73
C GLU A 94 10.19 -5.24 8.07
N GLN A 95 10.13 -5.35 6.75
CA GLN A 95 11.12 -6.07 5.94
C GLN A 95 12.39 -5.24 5.66
N ASN A 96 12.55 -4.09 6.31
CA ASN A 96 13.69 -3.17 6.17
C ASN A 96 13.87 -2.59 4.75
N VAL A 97 12.78 -2.48 3.97
CA VAL A 97 12.82 -1.78 2.69
C VAL A 97 13.06 -0.28 2.95
N PRO A 98 14.01 0.34 2.22
CA PRO A 98 14.29 1.77 2.36
C PRO A 98 13.04 2.63 2.17
N ILE A 99 12.89 3.68 2.98
CA ILE A 99 11.70 4.53 2.96
C ILE A 99 11.50 5.25 1.62
N GLU A 100 12.59 5.51 0.92
CA GLU A 100 12.61 6.08 -0.43
C GLU A 100 11.88 5.16 -1.41
N MET A 101 12.19 3.86 -1.38
CA MET A 101 11.52 2.85 -2.22
C MET A 101 10.05 2.70 -1.85
N ILE A 102 9.72 2.70 -0.55
CA ILE A 102 8.32 2.68 -0.09
C ILE A 102 7.58 3.93 -0.60
N SER A 103 8.23 5.10 -0.54
CA SER A 103 7.67 6.35 -1.03
C SER A 103 7.37 6.32 -2.53
N GLU A 104 8.27 5.76 -3.30
CA GLU A 104 8.13 5.58 -4.76
C GLU A 104 6.99 4.61 -5.09
N LEU A 105 6.96 3.42 -4.47
CA LEU A 105 5.89 2.43 -4.63
C LEU A 105 4.51 2.99 -4.26
N LEU A 106 4.45 3.87 -3.26
CA LEU A 106 3.23 4.57 -2.88
C LEU A 106 2.92 5.77 -3.79
N GLY A 107 3.82 6.16 -4.67
CA GLY A 107 3.69 7.33 -5.55
C GLY A 107 3.60 8.64 -4.78
N HIS A 108 4.30 8.78 -3.66
CA HIS A 108 4.36 10.02 -2.91
C HIS A 108 5.39 10.97 -3.52
N LYS A 109 5.06 12.27 -3.65
CA LYS A 109 6.00 13.31 -4.10
C LYS A 109 7.07 13.65 -3.04
N SER A 110 6.82 13.32 -1.80
CA SER A 110 7.70 13.65 -0.68
C SER A 110 7.79 12.49 0.30
N ILE A 111 9.02 12.16 0.68
CA ILE A 111 9.32 11.16 1.71
C ILE A 111 8.67 11.51 3.05
N LYS A 112 8.50 12.81 3.36
CA LYS A 112 7.78 13.26 4.57
C LYS A 112 6.36 12.70 4.64
N THR A 113 5.67 12.58 3.50
CA THR A 113 4.34 11.96 3.44
C THR A 113 4.40 10.49 3.86
N THR A 114 5.43 9.76 3.44
CA THR A 114 5.64 8.37 3.82
C THR A 114 6.01 8.24 5.29
N GLN A 115 6.83 9.13 5.82
CA GLN A 115 7.21 9.16 7.24
C GLN A 115 6.01 9.34 8.17
N ILE A 116 5.09 10.24 7.82
CA ILE A 116 3.83 10.44 8.58
C ILE A 116 2.97 9.16 8.54
N TYR A 117 3.03 8.44 7.43
CA TYR A 117 2.27 7.22 7.21
C TYR A 117 2.79 6.03 8.04
N LEU A 118 4.10 5.97 8.22
CA LEU A 118 4.76 4.88 8.90
C LEU A 118 4.96 5.21 10.39
N LYS A 119 4.28 4.48 11.26
CA LYS A 119 4.51 4.55 12.71
C LYS A 119 5.97 4.28 13.05
N SER A 120 6.41 4.71 14.22
CA SER A 120 7.72 4.36 14.79
C SER A 120 7.91 2.83 14.82
N PHE A 121 9.16 2.39 14.83
CA PHE A 121 9.46 0.97 15.06
C PHE A 121 8.97 0.53 16.44
N SER A 122 8.63 -0.75 16.59
CA SER A 122 8.32 -1.31 17.90
C SER A 122 9.52 -1.23 18.84
N LEU A 123 9.25 -1.15 20.14
CA LEU A 123 10.32 -1.16 21.16
C LEU A 123 11.18 -2.42 21.05
N GLU A 124 10.60 -3.56 20.71
CA GLU A 124 11.31 -4.83 20.52
C GLU A 124 12.31 -4.73 19.37
N LYS A 125 11.91 -4.19 18.20
CA LYS A 125 12.80 -3.99 17.07
C LYS A 125 13.92 -3.00 17.38
N LEU A 126 13.62 -1.90 18.07
CA LEU A 126 14.61 -0.94 18.52
C LEU A 126 15.61 -1.57 19.52
N SER A 127 15.12 -2.40 20.45
CA SER A 127 15.96 -3.15 21.39
C SER A 127 16.90 -4.12 20.68
N THR A 128 16.39 -4.85 19.67
CA THR A 128 17.20 -5.79 18.88
C THR A 128 18.33 -5.07 18.14
N VAL A 129 18.02 -3.97 17.47
CA VAL A 129 19.05 -3.16 16.76
C VAL A 129 20.08 -2.60 17.73
N ASN A 130 19.64 -2.17 18.91
CA ASN A 130 20.54 -1.66 19.94
C ASN A 130 21.49 -2.75 20.46
N LYS A 131 20.99 -3.97 20.70
CA LYS A 131 21.83 -5.13 21.05
C LYS A 131 22.90 -5.43 20.01
N LEU A 132 22.53 -5.44 18.72
CA LEU A 132 23.49 -5.66 17.63
C LEU A 132 24.61 -4.61 17.64
N CYS A 133 24.28 -3.36 17.95
CA CYS A 133 25.28 -2.30 18.08
C CYS A 133 26.26 -2.58 19.24
N PHE A 134 25.75 -2.97 20.41
CA PHE A 134 26.58 -3.32 21.56
C PHE A 134 27.44 -4.54 21.31
N GLU A 135 26.91 -5.59 20.70
CA GLU A 135 27.65 -6.80 20.35
C GLU A 135 28.79 -6.50 19.38
N SER A 136 28.57 -5.64 18.38
CA SER A 136 29.64 -5.23 17.46
C SER A 136 30.75 -4.48 18.15
N VAL A 137 30.44 -3.58 19.08
CA VAL A 137 31.44 -2.83 19.88
C VAL A 137 32.22 -3.77 20.80
N TYR A 138 31.54 -4.72 21.44
CA TYR A 138 32.18 -5.68 22.35
C TYR A 138 33.16 -6.63 21.63
N ASN A 139 32.82 -7.01 20.40
CA ASN A 139 33.67 -7.87 19.58
C ASN A 139 34.91 -7.15 19.03
N TYR A 140 34.90 -5.81 18.96
CA TYR A 140 36.01 -4.96 18.51
C TYR A 140 36.88 -4.43 19.67
N ALA A 141 36.41 -4.54 20.91
CA ALA A 141 37.21 -4.10 22.06
C ALA A 141 38.44 -5.02 22.19
N PRO A 142 39.70 -4.49 22.24
CA PRO A 142 40.86 -5.30 22.46
C PRO A 142 40.71 -6.02 23.81
N LYS A 143 40.84 -7.34 23.82
CA LYS A 143 40.93 -8.13 25.07
C LYS A 143 42.15 -7.64 25.84
N VAL A 144 41.92 -6.78 26.82
CA VAL A 144 42.99 -6.37 27.75
C VAL A 144 43.33 -7.61 28.57
N GLY A 145 44.52 -8.20 28.29
CA GLY A 145 45.09 -9.32 29.01
C GLY A 145 45.65 -8.89 30.34
#